data_ed891a9db4c2e4833abbd60914c9b84b
#
_entry.id   ed891a9db4c2e4833abbd60914c9b84b
#
_cell.length_a   1.000
_cell.length_b   1.000
_cell.length_c   1.000
_cell.angle_alpha   90.00
_cell.angle_beta   90.00
_cell.angle_gamma   90.00
#
_symmetry.space_group_name_H-M   'P 1'
#
loop_
_entity.id
_entity.type
_entity.pdbx_description
1 polymer ?
#
loop_
_entity_poly.entity_id
_entity_poly.type
_entity_poly.pdbx_seq_one_letter_code
_entity_poly.pdbx_strand_id
1 'polypeptide(L)'
;MLNHLKDAHYDVIGIGKIADIFDNEGLTKSTRIKNNQDGCLKTLEVMKEDFNGLCFVNLVDFDMEYGHRRDPIGYGKAIEDFDVYLGQMKELLTERDILMICADHGNDPTYRGTDHTREKVPLLIYSKAFKETGILPDVFSFATVSSTLADIFSVQKTDLGESIIDQLK
;
A
#
# COMPACT_ATOMS: atom_id res chain seq x y z
N MET A 1 9.84 -10.88 -0.57
CA MET A 1 8.38 -11.09 -0.43
C MET A 1 7.70 -11.31 -1.77
N LEU A 2 7.81 -10.38 -2.75
CA LEU A 2 7.11 -10.54 -4.03
C LEU A 2 7.49 -11.85 -4.74
N ASN A 3 8.77 -12.22 -4.76
CA ASN A 3 9.22 -13.52 -5.30
C ASN A 3 8.62 -14.70 -4.55
N HIS A 4 8.55 -14.66 -3.22
CA HIS A 4 7.95 -15.76 -2.43
C HIS A 4 6.46 -15.97 -2.77
N LEU A 5 5.72 -14.88 -2.99
CA LEU A 5 4.32 -14.96 -3.42
C LEU A 5 4.21 -15.57 -4.82
N LYS A 6 5.00 -15.06 -5.77
CA LYS A 6 5.03 -15.55 -7.16
C LYS A 6 5.43 -17.02 -7.25
N ASP A 7 6.46 -17.43 -6.49
CA ASP A 7 6.93 -18.83 -6.46
C ASP A 7 5.89 -19.76 -5.83
N ALA A 8 5.05 -19.24 -4.93
CA ALA A 8 3.91 -19.93 -4.37
C ALA A 8 2.64 -19.85 -5.24
N HIS A 9 2.77 -19.37 -6.49
CA HIS A 9 1.70 -19.26 -7.49
C HIS A 9 0.57 -18.29 -7.12
N TYR A 10 0.84 -17.31 -6.28
CA TYR A 10 -0.07 -16.18 -6.07
C TYR A 10 0.10 -15.12 -7.16
N ASP A 11 -0.97 -14.40 -7.46
CA ASP A 11 -0.90 -13.21 -8.28
C ASP A 11 -0.16 -12.09 -7.55
N VAL A 12 0.75 -11.42 -8.24
CA VAL A 12 1.47 -10.24 -7.72
C VAL A 12 1.34 -9.12 -8.72
N ILE A 13 0.35 -8.26 -8.49
CA ILE A 13 -0.03 -7.19 -9.42
C ILE A 13 0.56 -5.87 -8.91
N GLY A 14 1.45 -5.27 -9.68
CA GLY A 14 2.03 -3.95 -9.40
C GLY A 14 1.31 -2.84 -10.14
N ILE A 15 0.91 -1.77 -9.44
CA ILE A 15 0.34 -0.57 -10.02
C ILE A 15 1.21 0.63 -9.66
N GLY A 16 1.51 1.48 -10.64
CA GLY A 16 2.39 2.64 -10.46
C GLY A 16 3.87 2.29 -10.68
N LYS A 17 4.73 2.77 -9.79
CA LYS A 17 6.19 2.57 -9.88
C LYS A 17 6.69 1.24 -9.31
N ILE A 18 5.82 0.33 -8.88
CA ILE A 18 6.22 -0.93 -8.25
C ILE A 18 7.17 -1.74 -9.15
N ALA A 19 6.86 -1.83 -10.44
CA ALA A 19 7.73 -2.52 -11.39
C ALA A 19 9.12 -1.87 -11.50
N ASP A 20 9.19 -0.56 -11.50
CA ASP A 20 10.46 0.17 -11.58
C ASP A 20 11.27 0.04 -10.26
N ILE A 21 10.60 0.07 -9.10
CA ILE A 21 11.24 -0.07 -7.77
C ILE A 21 11.84 -1.47 -7.58
N PHE A 22 11.16 -2.50 -8.01
CA PHE A 22 11.57 -3.90 -7.83
C PHE A 22 12.19 -4.53 -9.09
N ASP A 23 12.57 -3.74 -10.09
CA ASP A 23 13.16 -4.21 -11.36
C ASP A 23 12.35 -5.33 -12.03
N ASN A 24 11.01 -5.22 -11.96
CA ASN A 24 10.03 -6.23 -12.36
C ASN A 24 10.12 -7.59 -11.62
N GLU A 25 10.99 -7.71 -10.62
CA GLU A 25 11.14 -8.95 -9.87
C GLU A 25 9.90 -9.27 -9.04
N GLY A 26 9.49 -10.53 -9.08
CA GLY A 26 8.37 -11.05 -8.29
C GLY A 26 6.98 -10.62 -8.75
N LEU A 27 6.83 -9.85 -9.83
CA LEU A 27 5.53 -9.45 -10.37
C LEU A 27 4.99 -10.48 -11.38
N THR A 28 3.67 -10.70 -11.37
CA THR A 28 2.93 -11.45 -12.39
C THR A 28 2.29 -10.51 -13.42
N LYS A 29 1.89 -9.30 -12.99
CA LYS A 29 1.30 -8.26 -13.83
C LYS A 29 1.77 -6.89 -13.33
N SER A 30 2.00 -5.95 -14.22
CA SER A 30 2.30 -4.57 -13.84
C SER A 30 1.58 -3.56 -14.72
N THR A 31 1.23 -2.42 -14.15
CA THR A 31 0.52 -1.34 -14.85
C THR A 31 1.07 0.02 -14.41
N ARG A 32 1.58 0.81 -15.36
CA ARG A 32 2.01 2.19 -15.09
C ARG A 32 0.80 3.12 -14.93
N ILE A 33 0.98 4.17 -14.18
CA ILE A 33 -0.03 5.21 -13.94
C ILE A 33 0.49 6.58 -14.35
N LYS A 34 -0.43 7.49 -14.62
CA LYS A 34 -0.14 8.89 -14.97
C LYS A 34 -0.14 9.79 -13.74
N ASN A 35 -1.01 9.51 -12.77
CA ASN A 35 -1.24 10.27 -11.54
C ASN A 35 -2.01 9.40 -10.54
N ASN A 36 -2.27 9.93 -9.35
CA ASN A 36 -3.01 9.21 -8.29
C ASN A 36 -4.41 8.78 -8.74
N GLN A 37 -5.14 9.65 -9.46
CA GLN A 37 -6.48 9.32 -9.96
C GLN A 37 -6.45 8.09 -10.87
N ASP A 38 -5.54 8.07 -11.85
CA ASP A 38 -5.36 6.93 -12.75
C ASP A 38 -4.99 5.65 -11.98
N GLY A 39 -4.14 5.79 -10.93
CA GLY A 39 -3.78 4.69 -10.05
C GLY A 39 -4.98 4.12 -9.28
N CYS A 40 -5.81 4.99 -8.70
CA CYS A 40 -7.04 4.59 -8.01
C CYS A 40 -8.03 3.88 -8.94
N LEU A 41 -8.23 4.41 -10.16
CA LEU A 41 -9.12 3.81 -11.15
C LEU A 41 -8.63 2.41 -11.56
N LYS A 42 -7.33 2.25 -11.83
CA LYS A 42 -6.74 0.95 -12.15
C LYS A 42 -6.80 -0.03 -10.99
N THR A 43 -6.66 0.45 -9.76
CA THR A 43 -6.86 -0.38 -8.57
C THR A 43 -8.30 -0.89 -8.50
N LEU A 44 -9.30 -0.01 -8.72
CA LEU A 44 -10.71 -0.40 -8.76
C LEU A 44 -11.03 -1.38 -9.91
N GLU A 45 -10.32 -1.30 -11.03
CA GLU A 45 -10.44 -2.27 -12.13
C GLU A 45 -9.92 -3.64 -11.70
N VAL A 46 -8.70 -3.70 -11.11
CA VAL A 46 -8.10 -4.94 -10.60
C VAL A 46 -8.97 -5.57 -9.51
N MET A 47 -9.55 -4.78 -8.62
CA MET A 47 -10.44 -5.29 -7.55
C MET A 47 -11.73 -5.95 -8.08
N LYS A 48 -12.07 -5.76 -9.36
CA LYS A 48 -13.20 -6.45 -10.02
C LYS A 48 -12.76 -7.72 -10.76
N GLU A 49 -11.46 -7.93 -10.93
CA GLU A 49 -10.92 -9.17 -11.50
C GLU A 49 -10.95 -10.28 -10.43
N ASP A 50 -11.08 -11.52 -10.85
CA ASP A 50 -10.92 -12.68 -9.95
C ASP A 50 -9.43 -13.02 -9.88
N PHE A 51 -8.77 -12.62 -8.79
CA PHE A 51 -7.36 -12.93 -8.53
C PHE A 51 -7.15 -13.37 -7.07
N ASN A 52 -6.13 -14.15 -6.84
CA ASN A 52 -5.73 -14.58 -5.49
C ASN A 52 -4.27 -14.22 -5.26
N GLY A 53 -4.03 -13.17 -4.47
CA GLY A 53 -2.68 -12.68 -4.28
C GLY A 53 -2.61 -11.24 -3.77
N LEU A 54 -1.56 -10.53 -4.17
CA LEU A 54 -1.25 -9.17 -3.74
C LEU A 54 -1.45 -8.19 -4.91
N CYS A 55 -2.28 -7.17 -4.72
CA CYS A 55 -2.28 -5.95 -5.52
C CYS A 55 -1.49 -4.88 -4.78
N PHE A 56 -0.30 -4.53 -5.26
CA PHE A 56 0.59 -3.54 -4.66
C PHE A 56 0.55 -2.24 -5.47
N VAL A 57 0.10 -1.16 -4.84
CA VAL A 57 -0.15 0.13 -5.48
C VAL A 57 0.79 1.18 -4.93
N ASN A 58 1.43 1.95 -5.81
CA ASN A 58 2.22 3.14 -5.45
C ASN A 58 1.57 4.38 -6.09
N LEU A 59 0.97 5.24 -5.26
CA LEU A 59 0.37 6.52 -5.66
C LEU A 59 1.42 7.62 -5.54
N VAL A 60 1.86 8.15 -6.67
CA VAL A 60 3.10 8.93 -6.78
C VAL A 60 2.94 10.43 -6.54
N ASP A 61 1.75 11.00 -6.69
CA ASP A 61 1.56 12.47 -6.65
C ASP A 61 1.78 13.04 -5.26
N PHE A 62 1.49 12.30 -4.19
CA PHE A 62 1.71 12.73 -2.81
C PHE A 62 3.14 13.20 -2.60
N ASP A 63 4.10 12.42 -3.10
CA ASP A 63 5.51 12.74 -3.05
C ASP A 63 5.93 13.74 -4.14
N MET A 64 5.65 13.41 -5.42
CA MET A 64 6.20 14.13 -6.56
C MET A 64 5.58 15.51 -6.78
N GLU A 65 4.25 15.62 -6.65
CA GLU A 65 3.54 16.85 -6.96
C GLU A 65 3.35 17.75 -5.74
N TYR A 66 3.24 17.18 -4.54
CA TYR A 66 2.90 17.94 -3.36
C TYR A 66 4.01 17.94 -2.30
N GLY A 67 4.62 16.79 -2.02
CA GLY A 67 5.69 16.65 -1.04
C GLY A 67 6.94 17.44 -1.43
N HIS A 68 7.58 17.11 -2.54
CA HIS A 68 8.77 17.78 -3.05
C HIS A 68 8.53 19.24 -3.44
N ARG A 69 7.33 19.58 -3.87
CA ARG A 69 6.95 20.96 -4.26
C ARG A 69 6.49 21.82 -3.10
N ARG A 70 6.43 21.24 -1.89
CA ARG A 70 6.03 21.95 -0.68
C ARG A 70 4.66 22.62 -0.80
N ASP A 71 3.70 21.89 -1.34
CA ASP A 71 2.30 22.29 -1.46
C ASP A 71 1.42 21.56 -0.45
N PRO A 72 1.29 22.04 0.80
CA PRO A 72 0.48 21.40 1.83
C PRO A 72 -1.03 21.45 1.52
N ILE A 73 -1.48 22.45 0.76
CA ILE A 73 -2.88 22.58 0.39
C ILE A 73 -3.23 21.52 -0.67
N GLY A 74 -2.39 21.39 -1.70
CA GLY A 74 -2.56 20.35 -2.72
C GLY A 74 -2.42 18.94 -2.13
N TYR A 75 -1.51 18.76 -1.16
CA TYR A 75 -1.35 17.48 -0.44
C TYR A 75 -2.64 17.11 0.31
N GLY A 76 -3.20 18.05 1.08
CA GLY A 76 -4.47 17.84 1.78
C GLY A 76 -5.60 17.52 0.82
N LYS A 77 -5.70 18.26 -0.31
CA LYS A 77 -6.70 17.99 -1.35
C LYS A 77 -6.53 16.60 -1.98
N ALA A 78 -5.29 16.16 -2.21
CA ALA A 78 -5.02 14.83 -2.75
C ALA A 78 -5.44 13.71 -1.77
N ILE A 79 -5.33 13.93 -0.45
CA ILE A 79 -5.86 13.00 0.57
C ILE A 79 -7.39 12.93 0.50
N GLU A 80 -8.07 14.09 0.42
CA GLU A 80 -9.55 14.13 0.27
C GLU A 80 -10.00 13.42 -1.01
N ASP A 81 -9.32 13.64 -2.13
CA ASP A 81 -9.63 12.98 -3.38
C ASP A 81 -9.40 11.46 -3.30
N PHE A 82 -8.33 11.01 -2.62
CA PHE A 82 -8.08 9.60 -2.36
C PHE A 82 -9.16 8.97 -1.47
N ASP A 83 -9.66 9.68 -0.46
CA ASP A 83 -10.71 9.18 0.44
C ASP A 83 -11.99 8.80 -0.31
N VAL A 84 -12.33 9.53 -1.37
CA VAL A 84 -13.47 9.19 -2.24
C VAL A 84 -13.25 7.82 -2.91
N TYR A 85 -12.05 7.56 -3.44
CA TYR A 85 -11.72 6.27 -4.04
C TYR A 85 -11.62 5.16 -2.99
N LEU A 86 -11.08 5.47 -1.81
CA LEU A 86 -11.03 4.54 -0.68
C LEU A 86 -12.42 4.05 -0.29
N GLY A 87 -13.42 4.93 -0.28
CA GLY A 87 -14.83 4.57 -0.09
C GLY A 87 -15.29 3.52 -1.11
N GLN A 88 -15.01 3.75 -2.39
CA GLN A 88 -15.37 2.79 -3.46
C GLN A 88 -14.60 1.45 -3.33
N MET A 89 -13.31 1.50 -2.98
CA MET A 89 -12.52 0.28 -2.74
C MET A 89 -13.12 -0.54 -1.59
N LYS A 90 -13.48 0.11 -0.48
CA LYS A 90 -14.09 -0.57 0.68
C LYS A 90 -15.41 -1.26 0.33
N GLU A 91 -16.17 -0.73 -0.61
CA GLU A 91 -17.40 -1.38 -1.08
C GLU A 91 -17.13 -2.68 -1.83
N LEU A 92 -16.07 -2.72 -2.67
CA LEU A 92 -15.69 -3.88 -3.45
C LEU A 92 -15.04 -5.00 -2.63
N LEU A 93 -14.40 -4.69 -1.49
CA LEU A 93 -13.77 -5.69 -0.63
C LEU A 93 -14.80 -6.70 -0.12
N THR A 94 -14.34 -7.93 0.09
CA THR A 94 -15.06 -9.02 0.75
C THR A 94 -14.46 -9.31 2.12
N GLU A 95 -15.02 -10.26 2.87
CA GLU A 95 -14.44 -10.72 4.15
C GLU A 95 -13.09 -11.44 3.99
N ARG A 96 -12.73 -11.83 2.76
CA ARG A 96 -11.46 -12.50 2.46
C ARG A 96 -10.33 -11.52 2.14
N ASP A 97 -10.66 -10.23 2.03
CA ASP A 97 -9.71 -9.21 1.60
C ASP A 97 -9.21 -8.40 2.79
N ILE A 98 -7.95 -8.03 2.73
CA ILE A 98 -7.31 -7.10 3.66
C ILE A 98 -6.74 -5.93 2.87
N LEU A 99 -7.16 -4.72 3.20
CA LEU A 99 -6.59 -3.49 2.67
C LEU A 99 -5.57 -2.94 3.66
N MET A 100 -4.35 -2.67 3.17
CA MET A 100 -3.31 -1.99 3.92
C MET A 100 -2.94 -0.69 3.23
N ILE A 101 -2.85 0.40 3.97
CA ILE A 101 -2.41 1.72 3.49
C ILE A 101 -1.23 2.14 4.34
N CYS A 102 -0.11 2.43 3.71
CA CYS A 102 1.09 2.95 4.35
C CYS A 102 1.79 3.95 3.43
N ALA A 103 2.84 4.58 3.92
CA ALA A 103 3.79 5.30 3.09
C ALA A 103 5.17 4.61 3.16
N ASP A 104 5.99 4.81 2.15
CA ASP A 104 7.36 4.28 2.06
C ASP A 104 8.39 5.17 2.75
N HIS A 105 8.07 6.45 2.93
CA HIS A 105 8.87 7.45 3.67
C HIS A 105 8.01 8.65 4.07
N GLY A 106 8.56 9.55 4.86
CA GLY A 106 8.00 10.86 5.16
C GLY A 106 8.34 11.87 4.06
N ASN A 107 7.43 12.79 3.79
CA ASN A 107 7.70 13.99 3.00
C ASN A 107 6.74 15.10 3.43
N ASP A 108 7.09 15.80 4.52
CA ASP A 108 6.29 16.90 5.08
C ASP A 108 6.31 18.10 4.12
N PRO A 109 5.17 18.45 3.49
CA PRO A 109 5.10 19.56 2.55
C PRO A 109 5.24 20.94 3.21
N THR A 110 5.30 21.01 4.54
CA THR A 110 5.53 22.25 5.29
C THR A 110 6.99 22.43 5.70
N TYR A 111 7.82 21.38 5.55
CA TYR A 111 9.22 21.44 5.92
C TYR A 111 10.06 22.18 4.86
N ARG A 112 11.19 22.78 5.30
CA ARG A 112 12.11 23.49 4.39
C ARG A 112 12.87 22.54 3.47
N GLY A 113 13.27 23.04 2.30
CA GLY A 113 14.01 22.26 1.31
C GLY A 113 13.11 21.37 0.47
N THR A 114 13.69 20.49 -0.33
CA THR A 114 12.98 19.63 -1.28
C THR A 114 13.16 18.14 -1.01
N ASP A 115 14.00 17.78 -0.03
CA ASP A 115 14.28 16.38 0.28
C ASP A 115 13.16 15.75 1.11
N HIS A 116 13.13 14.41 1.15
CA HIS A 116 12.24 13.65 2.04
C HIS A 116 12.52 14.01 3.51
N THR A 117 11.52 13.86 4.33
CA THR A 117 11.58 14.14 5.76
C THR A 117 11.38 12.88 6.59
N ARG A 118 11.53 12.93 7.91
CA ARG A 118 11.67 11.75 8.77
C ARG A 118 10.50 11.58 9.75
N GLU A 119 9.30 11.78 9.27
CA GLU A 119 8.09 11.55 10.05
C GLU A 119 7.82 10.04 10.19
N LYS A 120 7.11 9.67 11.25
CA LYS A 120 6.43 8.39 11.30
C LYS A 120 5.39 8.34 10.20
N VAL A 121 5.35 7.24 9.48
CA VAL A 121 4.37 7.03 8.42
C VAL A 121 3.14 6.29 8.96
N PRO A 122 1.96 6.50 8.38
CA PRO A 122 0.76 5.76 8.78
C PRO A 122 0.87 4.28 8.39
N LEU A 123 0.20 3.42 9.16
CA LEU A 123 -0.16 2.06 8.77
C LEU A 123 -1.62 1.85 9.15
N LEU A 124 -2.50 1.87 8.16
CA LEU A 124 -3.93 1.65 8.31
C LEU A 124 -4.28 0.28 7.72
N ILE A 125 -5.01 -0.53 8.47
CA ILE A 125 -5.39 -1.87 8.04
C ILE A 125 -6.89 -2.03 8.20
N TYR A 126 -7.54 -2.54 7.17
CA TYR A 126 -8.98 -2.74 7.16
C TYR A 126 -9.36 -4.06 6.49
N SER A 127 -10.33 -4.75 7.07
CA SER A 127 -11.05 -5.87 6.46
C SER A 127 -12.50 -5.87 6.93
N LYS A 128 -13.42 -6.36 6.11
CA LYS A 128 -14.80 -6.62 6.54
C LYS A 128 -14.90 -7.79 7.53
N ALA A 129 -13.88 -8.62 7.63
CA ALA A 129 -13.81 -9.73 8.59
C ALA A 129 -13.44 -9.28 10.01
N PHE A 130 -12.86 -8.08 10.17
CA PHE A 130 -12.46 -7.59 11.50
C PHE A 130 -13.68 -7.24 12.34
N LYS A 131 -13.68 -7.73 13.58
CA LYS A 131 -14.78 -7.54 14.54
C LYS A 131 -14.55 -6.36 15.47
N GLU A 132 -13.31 -5.91 15.57
CA GLU A 132 -12.90 -4.85 16.46
C GLU A 132 -12.16 -3.75 15.70
N THR A 133 -12.24 -2.55 16.20
CA THR A 133 -11.45 -1.40 15.74
C THR A 133 -10.59 -0.91 16.88
N GLY A 134 -9.40 -0.42 16.60
CA GLY A 134 -8.50 0.07 17.63
C GLY A 134 -7.23 0.67 17.08
N ILE A 135 -6.31 0.98 17.97
CA ILE A 135 -4.98 1.50 17.66
C ILE A 135 -3.98 0.39 17.93
N LEU A 136 -3.22 0.01 16.92
CA LEU A 136 -2.11 -0.92 17.06
C LEU A 136 -0.89 -0.20 17.68
N PRO A 137 -0.03 -0.92 18.42
CA PRO A 137 1.25 -0.37 18.85
C PRO A 137 2.10 0.08 17.65
N ASP A 138 2.95 1.09 17.87
CA ASP A 138 3.92 1.50 16.86
C ASP A 138 4.82 0.33 16.45
N VAL A 139 5.05 0.17 15.16
CA VAL A 139 6.01 -0.79 14.61
C VAL A 139 7.27 -0.06 14.14
N PHE A 140 8.43 -0.70 14.29
CA PHE A 140 9.73 -0.04 14.07
C PHE A 140 10.35 -0.35 12.72
N SER A 141 9.66 -1.10 11.86
CA SER A 141 10.20 -1.50 10.56
C SER A 141 9.11 -1.61 9.50
N PHE A 142 9.38 -1.10 8.30
CA PHE A 142 8.56 -1.35 7.11
C PHE A 142 8.45 -2.85 6.77
N ALA A 143 9.44 -3.64 7.18
CA ALA A 143 9.44 -5.09 6.99
C ALA A 143 8.30 -5.80 7.76
N THR A 144 7.65 -5.13 8.71
CA THR A 144 6.43 -5.62 9.36
C THR A 144 5.33 -5.93 8.36
N VAL A 145 5.14 -5.07 7.34
CA VAL A 145 4.16 -5.32 6.27
C VAL A 145 4.51 -6.60 5.52
N SER A 146 5.79 -6.77 5.15
CA SER A 146 6.27 -7.96 4.46
C SER A 146 6.08 -9.24 5.29
N SER A 147 6.42 -9.20 6.59
CA SER A 147 6.26 -10.37 7.49
C SER A 147 4.80 -10.70 7.74
N THR A 148 3.93 -9.69 7.82
CA THR A 148 2.48 -9.89 7.96
C THR A 148 1.88 -10.51 6.70
N LEU A 149 2.28 -10.05 5.51
CA LEU A 149 1.88 -10.65 4.24
C LEU A 149 2.35 -12.12 4.16
N ALA A 150 3.57 -12.44 4.63
CA ALA A 150 4.06 -13.82 4.64
C ALA A 150 3.17 -14.75 5.45
N ASP A 151 2.68 -14.29 6.61
CA ASP A 151 1.77 -15.08 7.44
C ASP A 151 0.37 -15.18 6.78
N ILE A 152 -0.17 -14.09 6.21
CA ILE A 152 -1.45 -14.09 5.50
C ILE A 152 -1.45 -15.14 4.38
N PHE A 153 -0.39 -15.16 3.58
CA PHE A 153 -0.28 -16.05 2.42
C PHE A 153 0.39 -17.39 2.73
N SER A 154 0.81 -17.63 3.97
CA SER A 154 1.55 -18.85 4.40
C SER A 154 2.78 -19.14 3.53
N VAL A 155 3.54 -18.10 3.19
CA VAL A 155 4.80 -18.19 2.44
C VAL A 155 6.00 -17.92 3.32
N GLN A 156 7.20 -18.17 2.80
CA GLN A 156 8.45 -17.92 3.53
C GLN A 156 8.56 -16.45 3.93
N LYS A 157 8.84 -16.20 5.21
CA LYS A 157 9.12 -14.86 5.74
C LYS A 157 10.46 -14.32 5.20
N THR A 158 10.57 -13.02 5.18
CA THR A 158 11.85 -12.32 5.02
C THR A 158 12.60 -12.32 6.35
N ASP A 159 13.92 -12.14 6.32
CA ASP A 159 14.77 -12.18 7.52
C ASP A 159 14.52 -11.04 8.51
N LEU A 160 13.80 -10.01 8.08
CA LEU A 160 13.51 -8.80 8.85
C LEU A 160 12.00 -8.60 9.04
N GLY A 161 11.65 -7.93 10.13
CA GLY A 161 10.29 -7.55 10.48
C GLY A 161 9.56 -8.59 11.31
N GLU A 162 8.62 -8.12 12.10
CA GLU A 162 7.72 -8.94 12.91
C GLU A 162 6.30 -8.81 12.36
N SER A 163 5.61 -9.93 12.23
CA SER A 163 4.21 -9.96 11.80
C SER A 163 3.30 -9.44 12.89
N ILE A 164 2.28 -8.71 12.50
CA ILE A 164 1.21 -8.24 13.39
C ILE A 164 -0.11 -8.98 13.15
N ILE A 165 -0.09 -10.11 12.43
CA ILE A 165 -1.30 -10.86 12.07
C ILE A 165 -2.17 -11.20 13.28
N ASP A 166 -1.56 -11.58 14.40
CA ASP A 166 -2.26 -11.95 15.64
C ASP A 166 -3.00 -10.77 16.30
N GLN A 167 -2.67 -9.55 15.90
CA GLN A 167 -3.31 -8.32 16.39
C GLN A 167 -4.48 -7.88 15.50
N LEU A 168 -4.65 -8.48 14.32
CA LEU A 168 -5.72 -8.19 13.37
C LEU A 168 -6.93 -9.08 13.68
N LYS A 169 -8.02 -8.51 14.23
CA LYS A 169 -9.17 -9.25 14.74
C LYS A 169 -10.48 -8.69 14.20
#